data_334867664f26a2ec7e71ddcebbebf449
#
_entry.id   334867664f26a2ec7e71ddcebbebf449
#
_cell.length_a   1.000
_cell.length_b   1.000
_cell.length_c   1.000
_cell.angle_alpha   90.00
_cell.angle_beta   90.00
_cell.angle_gamma   90.00
#
_symmetry.space_group_name_H-M   'P 1'
#
loop_
_entity.id
_entity.type
_entity.pdbx_description
1 polymer ?
#
loop_
_entity_poly.entity_id
_entity_poly.type
_entity_poly.pdbx_seq_one_letter_code
_entity_poly.pdbx_strand_id
1 'polypeptide(L)'
;MTNKILEKAIGIKDQLVSDRRALHRIPEFGVSTPKTAAYVTARLNEMCIPNRHCGIHRPADREIAVLSGCPDAPDSTGVVGLIGKSGPCFMLRADMDGLPIKEETGLDYSSENDCGHMCGHDAHAAMLLGAAKILKEMEAELPGQVKLMFQSGEEMGYGSKTMIEDGLLENPPLRLLWRCMFGRKWTLASSISAQPLHPDPWPRSISR
;
A
#
# COMPACT_ATOMS: atom_id res chain seq x y z
N MET A 1 17.52 -14.62 -14.50
CA MET A 1 16.80 -13.47 -13.96
C MET A 1 16.25 -13.72 -12.56
N THR A 2 15.56 -14.83 -12.33
CA THR A 2 14.93 -15.18 -11.03
C THR A 2 15.94 -15.23 -9.86
N ASN A 3 17.16 -15.72 -10.08
CA ASN A 3 18.18 -15.84 -9.03
C ASN A 3 18.67 -14.44 -8.56
N LYS A 4 18.91 -13.52 -9.49
CA LYS A 4 19.37 -12.14 -9.20
C LYS A 4 18.36 -11.36 -8.32
N ILE A 5 17.07 -11.52 -8.58
CA ILE A 5 16.00 -10.85 -7.78
C ILE A 5 15.93 -11.46 -6.37
N LEU A 6 16.01 -12.78 -6.27
CA LEU A 6 16.00 -13.49 -4.99
C LEU A 6 17.22 -13.10 -4.14
N GLU A 7 18.40 -13.03 -4.72
CA GLU A 7 19.63 -12.60 -4.04
C GLU A 7 19.48 -11.16 -3.50
N LYS A 8 18.94 -10.24 -4.31
CA LYS A 8 18.64 -8.87 -3.85
C LYS A 8 17.63 -8.86 -2.70
N ALA A 9 16.57 -9.67 -2.78
CA ALA A 9 15.56 -9.77 -1.73
C ALA A 9 16.14 -10.32 -0.42
N ILE A 10 17.02 -11.31 -0.49
CA ILE A 10 17.74 -11.83 0.68
C ILE A 10 18.66 -10.75 1.27
N GLY A 11 19.36 -9.99 0.40
CA GLY A 11 20.27 -8.94 0.83
C GLY A 11 19.62 -7.77 1.56
N ILE A 12 18.31 -7.55 1.37
CA ILE A 12 17.56 -6.48 2.06
C ILE A 12 16.74 -6.97 3.25
N LYS A 13 16.89 -8.22 3.68
CA LYS A 13 16.07 -8.84 4.73
C LYS A 13 16.04 -8.03 6.02
N ASP A 14 17.19 -7.57 6.50
CA ASP A 14 17.27 -6.83 7.75
C ASP A 14 16.57 -5.47 7.65
N GLN A 15 16.65 -4.83 6.47
CA GLN A 15 15.91 -3.60 6.20
C GLN A 15 14.39 -3.84 6.19
N LEU A 16 13.92 -4.94 5.57
CA LEU A 16 12.50 -5.32 5.59
C LEU A 16 11.98 -5.53 7.02
N VAL A 17 12.76 -6.22 7.85
CA VAL A 17 12.42 -6.42 9.26
C VAL A 17 12.37 -5.09 10.01
N SER A 18 13.33 -4.19 9.75
CA SER A 18 13.37 -2.86 10.34
C SER A 18 12.16 -2.02 9.93
N ASP A 19 11.87 -1.95 8.63
CA ASP A 19 10.71 -1.22 8.10
C ASP A 19 9.40 -1.76 8.69
N ARG A 20 9.24 -3.09 8.73
CA ARG A 20 8.06 -3.73 9.34
C ARG A 20 7.90 -3.37 10.80
N ARG A 21 8.96 -3.43 11.62
CA ARG A 21 8.90 -3.11 13.05
C ARG A 21 8.63 -1.63 13.31
N ALA A 22 9.17 -0.74 12.47
CA ALA A 22 8.91 0.69 12.56
C ALA A 22 7.43 1.01 12.29
N LEU A 23 6.85 0.43 11.23
CA LEU A 23 5.44 0.56 10.89
C LEU A 23 4.54 -0.06 11.97
N HIS A 24 4.93 -1.20 12.53
CA HIS A 24 4.18 -1.92 13.56
C HIS A 24 3.96 -1.09 14.83
N ARG A 25 4.89 -0.19 15.19
CA ARG A 25 4.78 0.70 16.35
C ARG A 25 3.77 1.82 16.19
N ILE A 26 3.41 2.17 14.96
CA ILE A 26 2.61 3.35 14.63
C ILE A 26 1.31 3.02 13.87
N PRO A 27 0.56 1.97 14.25
CA PRO A 27 -0.68 1.64 13.56
C PRO A 27 -1.68 2.80 13.68
N GLU A 28 -2.35 3.10 12.59
CA GLU A 28 -3.38 4.13 12.51
C GLU A 28 -4.61 3.56 11.81
N PHE A 29 -5.79 3.81 12.35
CA PHE A 29 -7.03 3.28 11.81
C PHE A 29 -7.66 4.22 10.79
N GLY A 30 -8.21 3.65 9.71
CA GLY A 30 -9.04 4.36 8.74
C GLY A 30 -8.26 5.01 7.60
N VAL A 31 -8.85 6.03 6.99
CA VAL A 31 -8.31 6.70 5.80
C VAL A 31 -7.20 7.69 6.12
N SER A 32 -7.16 8.20 7.34
CA SER A 32 -6.11 9.13 7.79
C SER A 32 -5.06 8.39 8.61
N THR A 33 -3.91 8.16 7.98
CA THR A 33 -2.76 7.47 8.56
C THR A 33 -1.50 8.32 8.40
N PRO A 34 -1.45 9.55 8.97
CA PRO A 34 -0.41 10.53 8.67
C PRO A 34 0.99 10.08 9.09
N LYS A 35 1.16 9.37 10.21
CA LYS A 35 2.47 8.87 10.66
C LYS A 35 2.99 7.78 9.72
N THR A 36 2.13 6.84 9.37
CA THR A 36 2.43 5.75 8.44
C THR A 36 2.76 6.29 7.05
N ALA A 37 1.94 7.25 6.55
CA ALA A 37 2.18 7.91 5.28
C ALA A 37 3.50 8.70 5.26
N ALA A 38 3.82 9.40 6.35
CA ALA A 38 5.09 10.12 6.48
C ALA A 38 6.28 9.16 6.46
N TYR A 39 6.19 8.01 7.15
CA TYR A 39 7.22 6.97 7.11
C TYR A 39 7.44 6.45 5.69
N VAL A 40 6.37 6.04 5.01
CA VAL A 40 6.43 5.53 3.63
C VAL A 40 7.03 6.57 2.69
N THR A 41 6.57 7.82 2.78
CA THR A 41 7.09 8.94 1.96
C THR A 41 8.58 9.15 2.20
N ALA A 42 9.05 9.14 3.45
CA ALA A 42 10.46 9.27 3.78
C ALA A 42 11.28 8.15 3.14
N ARG A 43 10.83 6.90 3.25
CA ARG A 43 11.51 5.75 2.63
C ARG A 43 11.57 5.84 1.10
N LEU A 44 10.49 6.28 0.45
CA LEU A 44 10.48 6.49 -1.01
C LEU A 44 11.44 7.62 -1.42
N ASN A 45 11.51 8.70 -0.66
CA ASN A 45 12.42 9.82 -0.89
C ASN A 45 13.89 9.39 -0.76
N GLU A 46 14.25 8.59 0.26
CA GLU A 46 15.60 8.02 0.42
C GLU A 46 16.02 7.17 -0.79
N MET A 47 15.07 6.49 -1.43
CA MET A 47 15.28 5.72 -2.65
C MET A 47 15.23 6.58 -3.93
N CYS A 48 15.05 7.89 -3.82
CA CYS A 48 14.85 8.80 -4.96
C CYS A 48 13.70 8.36 -5.88
N ILE A 49 12.60 7.87 -5.30
CA ILE A 49 11.38 7.51 -6.01
C ILE A 49 10.41 8.69 -5.94
N PRO A 50 10.04 9.30 -7.09
CA PRO A 50 9.00 10.32 -7.13
C PRO A 50 7.70 9.79 -6.52
N ASN A 51 7.12 10.55 -5.60
CA ASN A 51 5.91 10.15 -4.91
C ASN A 51 5.02 11.35 -4.59
N ARG A 52 3.74 11.09 -4.30
CA ARG A 52 2.77 12.08 -3.85
C ARG A 52 1.76 11.45 -2.90
N HIS A 53 1.13 12.27 -2.09
CA HIS A 53 -0.12 11.88 -1.44
C HIS A 53 -1.21 11.65 -2.48
N CYS A 54 -2.11 10.71 -2.20
CA CYS A 54 -3.20 10.33 -3.08
C CYS A 54 -4.44 9.97 -2.28
N GLY A 55 -5.50 10.71 -2.50
CA GLY A 55 -6.81 10.51 -1.89
C GLY A 55 -7.55 11.82 -1.71
N ILE A 56 -8.77 11.91 -2.26
CA ILE A 56 -9.65 13.07 -2.12
C ILE A 56 -10.56 12.87 -0.93
N HIS A 57 -10.77 13.94 -0.18
CA HIS A 57 -11.78 13.99 0.86
C HIS A 57 -13.02 14.75 0.36
N ARG A 58 -14.17 14.10 0.39
CA ARG A 58 -15.46 14.73 0.09
C ARG A 58 -16.29 14.87 1.37
N PRO A 59 -17.23 15.86 1.45
CA PRO A 59 -18.10 16.01 2.61
C PRO A 59 -18.88 14.72 2.98
N ALA A 60 -19.33 13.93 1.99
CA ALA A 60 -19.98 12.64 2.20
C ALA A 60 -19.06 11.62 2.87
N ASP A 61 -17.74 11.75 2.73
CA ASP A 61 -16.76 10.84 3.29
C ASP A 61 -16.56 11.08 4.78
N ARG A 62 -16.90 12.30 5.27
CA ARG A 62 -16.93 12.62 6.70
C ARG A 62 -17.93 11.79 7.48
N GLU A 63 -19.10 11.51 6.91
CA GLU A 63 -20.07 10.64 7.58
C GLU A 63 -19.52 9.23 7.79
N ILE A 64 -18.81 8.69 6.77
CA ILE A 64 -18.16 7.39 6.85
C ILE A 64 -17.00 7.43 7.85
N ALA A 65 -16.19 8.48 7.86
CA ALA A 65 -15.11 8.67 8.82
C ALA A 65 -15.63 8.75 10.26
N VAL A 66 -16.73 9.49 10.49
CA VAL A 66 -17.40 9.58 11.79
C VAL A 66 -17.95 8.22 12.24
N LEU A 67 -18.64 7.50 11.35
CA LEU A 67 -19.18 6.16 11.64
C LEU A 67 -18.07 5.14 11.94
N SER A 68 -16.87 5.37 11.41
CA SER A 68 -15.70 4.51 11.60
C SER A 68 -14.80 4.93 12.76
N GLY A 69 -15.25 5.89 13.58
CA GLY A 69 -14.51 6.35 14.76
C GLY A 69 -13.33 7.29 14.48
N CYS A 70 -13.23 7.87 13.29
CA CYS A 70 -12.19 8.83 12.89
C CYS A 70 -12.78 10.19 12.49
N PRO A 71 -13.52 10.90 13.40
CA PRO A 71 -14.27 12.10 13.04
C PRO A 71 -13.39 13.28 12.58
N ASP A 72 -12.13 13.30 13.00
CA ASP A 72 -11.19 14.39 12.73
C ASP A 72 -10.21 14.10 11.60
N ALA A 73 -10.44 13.00 10.85
CA ALA A 73 -9.58 12.63 9.73
C ALA A 73 -9.82 13.60 8.55
N PRO A 74 -8.95 14.59 8.32
CA PRO A 74 -9.22 15.62 7.32
C PRO A 74 -9.12 15.08 5.90
N ASP A 75 -8.17 14.16 5.63
CA ASP A 75 -7.88 13.69 4.29
C ASP A 75 -7.42 12.23 4.27
N SER A 76 -7.66 11.53 3.16
CA SER A 76 -7.05 10.25 2.89
C SER A 76 -5.55 10.44 2.69
N THR A 77 -4.75 9.66 3.39
CA THR A 77 -3.29 9.75 3.39
C THR A 77 -2.62 8.67 2.54
N GLY A 78 -3.31 8.15 1.55
CA GLY A 78 -2.69 7.22 0.60
C GLY A 78 -1.43 7.81 -0.03
N VAL A 79 -0.45 6.96 -0.35
CA VAL A 79 0.81 7.37 -0.98
C VAL A 79 0.98 6.62 -2.30
N VAL A 80 1.36 7.34 -3.34
CA VAL A 80 1.66 6.77 -4.66
C VAL A 80 3.07 7.12 -5.07
N GLY A 81 3.88 6.10 -5.37
CA GLY A 81 5.20 6.25 -5.99
C GLY A 81 5.20 5.80 -7.45
N LEU A 82 6.17 6.26 -8.25
CA LEU A 82 6.34 5.86 -9.64
C LEU A 82 7.80 5.55 -9.95
N ILE A 83 8.06 4.38 -10.55
CA ILE A 83 9.36 3.93 -11.01
C ILE A 83 9.28 3.67 -12.52
N GLY A 84 10.36 3.99 -13.23
CA GLY A 84 10.44 3.84 -14.69
C GLY A 84 10.02 5.11 -15.45
N LYS A 85 10.47 5.23 -16.70
CA LYS A 85 10.34 6.48 -17.47
C LYS A 85 9.17 6.46 -18.46
N SER A 86 8.89 5.31 -19.06
CA SER A 86 7.89 5.18 -20.13
C SER A 86 7.48 3.73 -20.32
N GLY A 87 6.45 3.48 -21.14
CA GLY A 87 5.93 2.16 -21.45
C GLY A 87 4.69 1.80 -20.67
N PRO A 88 4.24 0.54 -20.74
CA PRO A 88 3.06 0.08 -20.03
C PRO A 88 3.26 0.20 -18.51
N CYS A 89 2.22 0.66 -17.81
CA CYS A 89 2.26 0.83 -16.36
C CYS A 89 1.60 -0.33 -15.64
N PHE A 90 2.31 -0.92 -14.69
CA PHE A 90 1.81 -1.91 -13.74
C PHE A 90 1.70 -1.28 -12.36
N MET A 91 0.77 -1.74 -11.54
CA MET A 91 0.63 -1.27 -10.17
C MET A 91 0.86 -2.40 -9.17
N LEU A 92 1.68 -2.12 -8.17
CA LEU A 92 1.83 -2.94 -6.97
C LEU A 92 1.11 -2.23 -5.82
N ARG A 93 0.26 -2.95 -5.09
CA ARG A 93 -0.56 -2.42 -4.00
C ARG A 93 -0.21 -3.09 -2.67
N ALA A 94 -0.06 -2.28 -1.64
CA ALA A 94 -0.14 -2.69 -0.24
C ALA A 94 -1.10 -1.76 0.51
N ASP A 95 -1.78 -2.29 1.50
CA ASP A 95 -2.49 -1.52 2.50
C ASP A 95 -1.55 -1.14 3.63
N MET A 96 -1.93 -0.12 4.44
CA MET A 96 -1.05 0.40 5.48
C MET A 96 -1.78 0.87 6.75
N ASP A 97 -3.12 0.75 6.80
CA ASP A 97 -3.90 1.06 7.99
C ASP A 97 -3.89 -0.10 9.00
N GLY A 98 -4.27 0.18 10.23
CA GLY A 98 -4.42 -0.78 11.32
C GLY A 98 -5.87 -0.88 11.77
N LEU A 99 -6.10 -1.68 12.79
CA LEU A 99 -7.40 -1.84 13.44
C LEU A 99 -7.44 -1.13 14.81
N PRO A 100 -8.61 -0.66 15.26
CA PRO A 100 -8.78 -0.07 16.60
C PRO A 100 -8.83 -1.18 17.68
N ILE A 101 -7.78 -1.96 17.72
CA ILE A 101 -7.59 -3.09 18.63
C ILE A 101 -6.23 -2.93 19.31
N LYS A 102 -6.25 -2.82 20.63
CA LYS A 102 -5.03 -2.70 21.42
C LYS A 102 -4.20 -3.97 21.31
N GLU A 103 -2.92 -3.81 21.07
CA GLU A 103 -1.98 -4.92 21.04
C GLU A 103 -1.58 -5.35 22.45
N GLU A 104 -1.55 -6.67 22.70
CA GLU A 104 -1.20 -7.29 23.97
C GLU A 104 -0.02 -8.27 23.86
N THR A 105 0.77 -8.18 22.79
CA THR A 105 1.85 -9.15 22.52
C THR A 105 3.06 -8.97 23.45
N GLY A 106 3.28 -7.77 23.99
CA GLY A 106 4.43 -7.44 24.86
C GLY A 106 5.78 -7.47 24.13
N LEU A 107 5.78 -7.39 22.79
CA LEU A 107 7.01 -7.32 22.00
C LEU A 107 7.73 -5.98 22.18
N ASP A 108 9.04 -5.96 21.97
CA ASP A 108 9.87 -4.75 22.05
C ASP A 108 9.55 -3.72 20.94
N TYR A 109 8.76 -4.10 19.96
CA TYR A 109 8.24 -3.26 18.88
C TYR A 109 6.71 -3.24 18.82
N SER A 110 6.03 -3.54 19.91
CA SER A 110 4.57 -3.43 20.02
C SER A 110 4.08 -2.03 19.68
N SER A 111 2.81 -1.95 19.33
CA SER A 111 2.11 -0.68 19.08
C SER A 111 2.27 0.30 20.25
N GLU A 112 2.48 1.57 19.91
CA GLU A 112 2.61 2.67 20.88
C GLU A 112 1.27 3.38 21.16
N ASN A 113 0.16 2.86 20.61
CA ASN A 113 -1.18 3.43 20.77
C ASN A 113 -2.27 2.33 20.92
N ASP A 114 -3.55 2.71 20.93
CA ASP A 114 -4.67 1.78 21.10
C ASP A 114 -5.12 1.10 19.78
N CYS A 115 -4.31 1.18 18.72
CA CYS A 115 -4.50 0.46 17.47
C CYS A 115 -3.47 -0.65 17.34
N GLY A 116 -3.68 -1.59 16.41
CA GLY A 116 -2.74 -2.67 16.13
C GLY A 116 -2.83 -3.17 14.68
N HIS A 117 -1.72 -3.69 14.16
CA HIS A 117 -1.64 -4.31 12.84
C HIS A 117 -2.05 -5.79 12.86
N MET A 118 -3.32 -6.07 13.22
CA MET A 118 -3.83 -7.43 13.37
C MET A 118 -4.03 -8.16 12.02
N CYS A 119 -4.15 -7.41 10.92
CA CYS A 119 -4.23 -7.96 9.56
C CYS A 119 -2.86 -8.02 8.85
N GLY A 120 -1.80 -7.49 9.47
CA GLY A 120 -0.44 -7.55 8.93
C GLY A 120 -0.13 -6.52 7.83
N HIS A 121 -0.86 -5.41 7.79
CA HIS A 121 -0.64 -4.34 6.81
C HIS A 121 0.72 -3.67 6.95
N ASP A 122 1.31 -3.65 8.14
CA ASP A 122 2.71 -3.26 8.40
C ASP A 122 3.69 -4.08 7.55
N ALA A 123 3.46 -5.39 7.45
CA ALA A 123 4.29 -6.27 6.65
C ALA A 123 3.99 -6.12 5.14
N HIS A 124 2.74 -5.86 4.74
CA HIS A 124 2.41 -5.56 3.35
C HIS A 124 3.14 -4.30 2.88
N ALA A 125 3.08 -3.22 3.66
CA ALA A 125 3.78 -1.97 3.36
C ALA A 125 5.30 -2.14 3.32
N ALA A 126 5.89 -2.87 4.30
CA ALA A 126 7.32 -3.16 4.31
C ALA A 126 7.76 -3.98 3.09
N MET A 127 6.98 -4.99 2.68
CA MET A 127 7.26 -5.76 1.47
C MET A 127 7.20 -4.91 0.20
N LEU A 128 6.24 -3.99 0.12
CA LEU A 128 6.15 -3.07 -1.03
C LEU A 128 7.32 -2.08 -1.06
N LEU A 129 7.79 -1.58 0.10
CA LEU A 129 9.01 -0.78 0.20
C LEU A 129 10.24 -1.56 -0.25
N GLY A 130 10.35 -2.83 0.14
CA GLY A 130 11.44 -3.70 -0.33
C GLY A 130 11.39 -3.96 -1.84
N ALA A 131 10.20 -4.21 -2.38
CA ALA A 131 10.01 -4.34 -3.82
C ALA A 131 10.37 -3.04 -4.55
N ALA A 132 9.98 -1.89 -4.01
CA ALA A 132 10.31 -0.58 -4.53
C ALA A 132 11.84 -0.36 -4.63
N LYS A 133 12.59 -0.75 -3.59
CA LYS A 133 14.05 -0.68 -3.58
C LYS A 133 14.67 -1.51 -4.70
N ILE A 134 14.26 -2.77 -4.83
CA ILE A 134 14.80 -3.67 -5.85
C ILE A 134 14.46 -3.16 -7.26
N LEU A 135 13.22 -2.73 -7.47
CA LEU A 135 12.77 -2.19 -8.76
C LEU A 135 13.49 -0.89 -9.12
N LYS A 136 13.74 -0.03 -8.12
CA LYS A 136 14.49 1.22 -8.34
C LYS A 136 15.93 0.94 -8.74
N GLU A 137 16.60 -0.02 -8.11
CA GLU A 137 17.95 -0.45 -8.49
C GLU A 137 18.01 -1.06 -9.90
N MET A 138 16.89 -1.60 -10.38
CA MET A 138 16.75 -2.22 -11.70
C MET A 138 16.01 -1.31 -12.69
N GLU A 139 15.79 -0.05 -12.37
CA GLU A 139 14.94 0.87 -13.15
C GLU A 139 15.32 0.94 -14.64
N ALA A 140 16.62 0.89 -14.96
CA ALA A 140 17.11 0.91 -16.33
C ALA A 140 16.77 -0.39 -17.12
N GLU A 141 16.50 -1.49 -16.44
CA GLU A 141 16.16 -2.80 -17.03
C GLU A 141 14.64 -2.98 -17.18
N LEU A 142 13.81 -2.06 -16.63
CA LEU A 142 12.37 -2.19 -16.66
C LEU A 142 11.79 -1.94 -18.06
N PRO A 143 10.92 -2.83 -18.58
CA PRO A 143 10.29 -2.65 -19.88
C PRO A 143 9.12 -1.65 -19.85
N GLY A 144 8.81 -1.08 -18.68
CA GLY A 144 7.68 -0.20 -18.45
C GLY A 144 7.79 0.53 -17.12
N GLN A 145 6.66 1.04 -16.64
CA GLN A 145 6.56 1.77 -15.39
C GLN A 145 5.92 0.92 -14.31
N VAL A 146 6.30 1.15 -13.06
CA VAL A 146 5.69 0.52 -11.89
C VAL A 146 5.16 1.61 -10.97
N LYS A 147 3.85 1.63 -10.77
CA LYS A 147 3.18 2.48 -9.80
C LYS A 147 3.09 1.72 -8.48
N LEU A 148 3.51 2.35 -7.40
CA LEU A 148 3.46 1.81 -6.04
C LEU A 148 2.27 2.47 -5.33
N MET A 149 1.29 1.68 -4.89
CA MET A 149 0.13 2.15 -4.16
C MET A 149 0.21 1.70 -2.70
N PHE A 150 0.37 2.65 -1.80
CA PHE A 150 0.23 2.44 -0.36
C PHE A 150 -1.14 2.98 0.05
N GLN A 151 -2.07 2.06 0.30
CA GLN A 151 -3.48 2.38 0.53
C GLN A 151 -3.76 2.55 2.01
N SER A 152 -4.36 3.67 2.40
CA SER A 152 -5.03 3.84 3.69
C SER A 152 -6.47 3.34 3.64
N GLY A 153 -7.10 3.08 4.80
CA GLY A 153 -8.53 2.79 4.92
C GLY A 153 -8.99 1.52 4.20
N GLU A 154 -8.17 0.46 4.18
CA GLU A 154 -8.57 -0.85 3.64
C GLU A 154 -9.64 -1.49 4.52
N GLU A 155 -9.44 -1.47 5.83
CA GLU A 155 -10.35 -2.05 6.83
C GLU A 155 -11.73 -1.39 6.86
N MET A 156 -11.84 -0.20 6.30
CA MET A 156 -13.11 0.52 6.11
C MET A 156 -13.76 0.22 4.75
N GLY A 157 -13.07 -0.48 3.85
CA GLY A 157 -13.54 -0.76 2.49
C GLY A 157 -13.63 0.49 1.60
N TYR A 158 -12.99 1.60 1.97
CA TYR A 158 -13.23 2.90 1.36
C TYR A 158 -11.99 3.59 0.77
N GLY A 159 -10.80 3.38 1.35
CA GLY A 159 -9.59 4.13 0.99
C GLY A 159 -9.18 4.02 -0.47
N SER A 160 -9.36 2.87 -1.11
CA SER A 160 -9.06 2.72 -2.54
C SER A 160 -9.92 3.61 -3.43
N LYS A 161 -11.20 3.83 -3.05
CA LYS A 161 -12.11 4.72 -3.78
C LYS A 161 -11.60 6.15 -3.79
N THR A 162 -11.18 6.68 -2.63
CA THR A 162 -10.65 8.04 -2.53
C THR A 162 -9.41 8.24 -3.38
N MET A 163 -8.54 7.23 -3.46
CA MET A 163 -7.33 7.26 -4.29
C MET A 163 -7.66 7.20 -5.79
N ILE A 164 -8.64 6.39 -6.20
CA ILE A 164 -9.10 6.30 -7.60
C ILE A 164 -9.69 7.65 -8.04
N GLU A 165 -10.50 8.26 -7.20
CA GLU A 165 -11.09 9.57 -7.46
C GLU A 165 -10.04 10.69 -7.54
N ASP A 166 -8.87 10.52 -6.90
CA ASP A 166 -7.70 11.39 -7.02
C ASP A 166 -6.73 10.98 -8.15
N GLY A 167 -7.23 10.27 -9.16
CA GLY A 167 -6.48 9.95 -10.37
C GLY A 167 -5.43 8.83 -10.20
N LEU A 168 -5.57 7.94 -9.23
CA LEU A 168 -4.65 6.80 -9.06
C LEU A 168 -4.45 5.99 -10.33
N LEU A 169 -5.53 5.77 -11.10
CA LEU A 169 -5.52 4.96 -12.31
C LEU A 169 -5.01 5.69 -13.55
N GLU A 170 -4.79 7.00 -13.42
CA GLU A 170 -4.35 7.90 -14.48
C GLU A 170 -2.85 8.23 -14.35
N ASN A 171 -2.28 8.80 -15.37
CA ASN A 171 -0.97 9.44 -15.40
C ASN A 171 0.17 8.71 -14.65
N PRO A 172 0.63 7.55 -15.15
CA PRO A 172 0.26 6.86 -16.39
C PRO A 172 -0.97 5.95 -16.23
N PRO A 173 -1.71 5.67 -17.30
CA PRO A 173 -2.84 4.74 -17.26
C PRO A 173 -2.36 3.32 -16.97
N LEU A 174 -3.12 2.60 -16.15
CA LEU A 174 -2.74 1.26 -15.72
C LEU A 174 -3.12 0.19 -16.75
N ARG A 175 -2.23 -0.81 -16.87
CA ARG A 175 -2.46 -2.04 -17.65
C ARG A 175 -2.83 -3.21 -16.76
N LEU A 176 -2.25 -3.29 -15.56
CA LEU A 176 -2.40 -4.41 -14.66
C LEU A 176 -2.20 -3.96 -13.22
N LEU A 177 -2.97 -4.56 -12.30
CA LEU A 177 -2.83 -4.38 -10.85
C LEU A 177 -2.44 -5.70 -10.20
N TRP A 178 -1.47 -5.64 -9.29
CA TRP A 178 -1.10 -6.72 -8.40
C TRP A 178 -1.15 -6.26 -6.95
N ARG A 179 -1.82 -7.03 -6.07
CA ARG A 179 -1.90 -6.73 -4.64
C ARG A 179 -1.12 -7.73 -3.80
N CYS A 180 -0.43 -7.23 -2.77
CA CYS A 180 0.18 -8.04 -1.74
C CYS A 180 -0.85 -8.32 -0.63
N MET A 181 -1.05 -9.59 -0.24
CA MET A 181 -1.91 -9.99 0.86
C MET A 181 -1.33 -11.22 1.57
N PHE A 182 -1.42 -11.24 2.90
CA PHE A 182 -1.18 -12.44 3.67
C PHE A 182 -2.44 -13.31 3.70
N GLY A 183 -2.32 -14.59 3.34
CA GLY A 183 -3.39 -15.57 3.48
C GLY A 183 -3.09 -16.57 4.60
N ARG A 184 -4.14 -17.20 5.13
CA ARG A 184 -4.08 -18.21 6.22
C ARG A 184 -3.25 -19.46 5.89
N LYS A 185 -2.88 -19.68 4.64
CA LYS A 185 -1.96 -20.75 4.20
C LYS A 185 -0.72 -20.08 3.62
N TRP A 186 0.41 -20.38 4.21
CA TRP A 186 1.73 -20.04 3.71
C TRP A 186 2.00 -20.73 2.36
N THR A 187 1.37 -20.28 1.32
CA THR A 187 1.76 -20.57 -0.04
C THR A 187 2.25 -19.27 -0.63
N LEU A 188 3.55 -19.06 -0.54
CA LEU A 188 4.25 -18.06 -1.32
C LEU A 188 3.77 -18.22 -2.76
N ALA A 189 3.07 -17.23 -3.31
CA ALA A 189 2.67 -17.17 -4.72
C ALA A 189 1.23 -17.59 -5.13
N SER A 190 0.22 -17.62 -4.29
CA SER A 190 -1.10 -18.09 -4.76
C SER A 190 -2.24 -17.09 -4.77
N SER A 191 -2.00 -15.79 -4.86
CA SER A 191 -3.07 -14.86 -5.22
C SER A 191 -2.60 -13.77 -6.18
N ILE A 192 -2.08 -14.23 -7.31
CA ILE A 192 -1.92 -13.39 -8.50
C ILE A 192 -3.26 -13.42 -9.22
N SER A 193 -4.16 -12.53 -8.92
CA SER A 193 -5.25 -12.23 -9.83
C SER A 193 -4.81 -11.09 -10.75
N ALA A 194 -4.13 -11.43 -11.82
CA ALA A 194 -3.93 -10.54 -12.93
C ALA A 194 -5.30 -10.35 -13.60
N GLN A 195 -6.03 -9.29 -13.26
CA GLN A 195 -7.22 -8.92 -14.01
C GLN A 195 -6.85 -7.80 -14.98
N PRO A 196 -7.04 -8.00 -16.31
CA PRO A 196 -6.95 -6.90 -17.24
C PRO A 196 -8.04 -5.87 -16.87
N LEU A 197 -7.65 -4.61 -16.75
CA LEU A 197 -8.61 -3.52 -16.56
C LEU A 197 -9.47 -3.44 -17.83
N HIS A 198 -10.75 -3.80 -17.69
CA HIS A 198 -11.73 -3.68 -18.77
C HIS A 198 -11.94 -2.19 -19.07
N PRO A 199 -12.12 -1.79 -20.34
CA PRO A 199 -12.41 -0.39 -20.69
C PRO A 199 -13.71 0.15 -20.12
N ASP A 200 -14.63 -0.72 -19.64
CA ASP A 200 -15.82 -0.34 -18.88
C ASP A 200 -15.55 -0.47 -17.38
N PRO A 201 -15.69 0.59 -16.59
CA PRO A 201 -15.30 0.61 -15.17
C PRO A 201 -16.16 -0.29 -14.26
N TRP A 202 -17.29 -0.85 -14.73
CA TRP A 202 -18.12 -1.77 -13.95
C TRP A 202 -18.94 -2.72 -14.83
N PRO A 203 -18.84 -4.05 -14.65
CA PRO A 203 -19.82 -4.95 -15.26
C PRO A 203 -21.19 -4.69 -14.62
N ARG A 204 -22.14 -4.22 -15.40
CA ARG A 204 -23.55 -4.18 -14.98
C ARG A 204 -24.03 -5.62 -14.82
N SER A 205 -24.58 -5.91 -13.65
CA SER A 205 -25.29 -7.13 -13.25
C SER A 205 -24.45 -8.34 -12.82
N ILE A 206 -24.27 -8.48 -11.53
CA ILE A 206 -24.44 -9.79 -10.90
C ILE A 206 -25.92 -9.90 -10.59
N SER A 207 -26.68 -10.50 -11.50
CA SER A 207 -28.01 -11.00 -11.21
C SER A 207 -27.86 -12.40 -10.62
N ARG A 208 -28.21 -12.54 -9.34
CA ARG A 208 -28.59 -13.73 -8.54
C ARG A 208 -27.91 -15.05 -8.88
#